data_5bf49ebce0765e29ab332f3c7f57b482
#
_entry.id   5bf49ebce0765e29ab332f3c7f57b482
#
_cell.length_a   1.000
_cell.length_b   1.000
_cell.length_c   1.000
_cell.angle_alpha   90.00
_cell.angle_beta   90.00
_cell.angle_gamma   90.00
#
_symmetry.space_group_name_H-M   'P 1'
#
loop_
_entity.id
_entity.type
_entity.pdbx_description
1 polymer ?
#
loop_
_entity_poly.entity_id
_entity_poly.type
_entity_poly.pdbx_seq_one_letter_code
_entity_poly.pdbx_strand_id
1 'polypeptide(L)'
;MTRDFKFETLQLHAGQVADPATKSRAVPIYQTTSFVFDDTQEGADLFALRKPGNIYTRITNPTTAAFEERIAALEGGVGALATASGMAAVTYTILALAHAGDHVVAASTIYGGTFNLLKETLPRYGITTTFVDVDNLEEVEAAINDNTKLVLIETLGNPLINIPDLEKLAEIAHKHQIPLVSDNTFATPYLINVFSHGVDIAIHSATKFIGGHGTTIGGVIVDSGRFDWEASGKFPQFVEEDPSYHNLSYTRDVGAAAFIIAVRVQLLRDTGAALSPFNAFLLLQGLETLSLRVERHVQNAEKIVDFLINHPKVEKVNYPKLADSPYHALAEKYLPKGVGSIFTFHVKGGEAEARKVIDHLEIFSDLANVADAKSLVVHPATTTHGQLSEKDLEAAGVTPNQIRLSIGLENVDDLIEDLRLALEKI
;
A
#
# COMPACT_ATOMS: atom_id res chain seq x y z
N MET A 1 -11.94 -20.05 12.28
CA MET A 1 -11.54 -21.32 11.63
C MET A 1 -10.35 -21.87 12.42
N THR A 2 -10.43 -23.13 12.87
CA THR A 2 -9.37 -23.79 13.67
C THR A 2 -8.21 -24.37 12.82
N ARG A 3 -8.19 -24.05 11.54
CA ARG A 3 -7.25 -24.59 10.56
C ARG A 3 -6.41 -23.48 9.97
N ASP A 4 -5.10 -23.69 9.95
CA ASP A 4 -4.14 -22.76 9.33
C ASP A 4 -4.13 -22.98 7.80
N PHE A 5 -4.84 -22.12 7.07
CA PHE A 5 -4.91 -22.17 5.61
C PHE A 5 -3.76 -21.39 4.96
N LYS A 6 -3.32 -21.88 3.81
CA LYS A 6 -2.33 -21.19 2.98
C LYS A 6 -2.94 -20.01 2.24
N PHE A 7 -2.08 -19.13 1.73
CA PHE A 7 -2.45 -17.87 1.09
C PHE A 7 -3.53 -18.04 0.02
N GLU A 8 -3.36 -19.00 -0.89
CA GLU A 8 -4.25 -19.25 -2.02
C GLU A 8 -5.65 -19.72 -1.57
N THR A 9 -5.75 -20.35 -0.41
CA THR A 9 -7.05 -20.70 0.19
C THR A 9 -7.65 -19.48 0.91
N LEU A 10 -6.84 -18.73 1.64
CA LEU A 10 -7.29 -17.51 2.33
C LEU A 10 -7.82 -16.47 1.35
N GLN A 11 -7.13 -16.24 0.21
CA GLN A 11 -7.57 -15.25 -0.78
C GLN A 11 -8.95 -15.55 -1.38
N LEU A 12 -9.40 -16.82 -1.32
CA LEU A 12 -10.70 -17.25 -1.83
C LEU A 12 -11.79 -17.31 -0.75
N HIS A 13 -11.42 -17.57 0.51
CA HIS A 13 -12.39 -17.96 1.54
C HIS A 13 -12.41 -17.08 2.79
N ALA A 14 -11.33 -16.34 3.10
CA ALA A 14 -11.30 -15.51 4.29
C ALA A 14 -12.33 -14.38 4.20
N GLY A 15 -12.95 -14.04 5.34
CA GLY A 15 -13.96 -12.98 5.43
C GLY A 15 -15.28 -13.28 4.72
N GLN A 16 -15.52 -14.55 4.34
CA GLN A 16 -16.73 -14.92 3.61
C GLN A 16 -17.37 -16.18 4.20
N VAL A 17 -18.68 -16.07 4.40
CA VAL A 17 -19.59 -17.21 4.65
C VAL A 17 -20.75 -17.12 3.66
N ALA A 18 -21.46 -18.24 3.44
CA ALA A 18 -22.70 -18.17 2.65
C ALA A 18 -23.69 -17.22 3.33
N ASP A 19 -24.30 -16.33 2.55
CA ASP A 19 -25.25 -15.37 3.08
C ASP A 19 -26.35 -16.07 3.89
N PRO A 20 -26.58 -15.69 5.15
CA PRO A 20 -27.48 -16.44 6.04
C PRO A 20 -28.94 -16.41 5.59
N ALA A 21 -29.38 -15.35 4.91
CA ALA A 21 -30.77 -15.17 4.47
C ALA A 21 -31.03 -15.87 3.13
N THR A 22 -30.15 -15.68 2.14
CA THR A 22 -30.36 -16.15 0.76
C THR A 22 -29.56 -17.40 0.41
N LYS A 23 -28.59 -17.80 1.22
CA LYS A 23 -27.60 -18.83 0.96
C LYS A 23 -26.74 -18.56 -0.28
N SER A 24 -26.63 -17.31 -0.70
CA SER A 24 -25.75 -16.90 -1.81
C SER A 24 -24.32 -17.37 -1.56
N ARG A 25 -23.72 -17.99 -2.59
CA ARG A 25 -22.31 -18.44 -2.55
C ARG A 25 -21.35 -17.27 -2.72
N ALA A 26 -21.65 -16.33 -3.61
CA ALA A 26 -20.88 -15.10 -3.77
C ALA A 26 -21.23 -14.10 -2.67
N VAL A 27 -20.31 -13.20 -2.34
CA VAL A 27 -20.58 -12.08 -1.43
C VAL A 27 -21.63 -11.17 -2.07
N PRO A 28 -22.80 -10.94 -1.46
CA PRO A 28 -23.78 -10.00 -1.98
C PRO A 28 -23.28 -8.56 -1.95
N ILE A 29 -23.75 -7.74 -2.89
CA ILE A 29 -23.48 -6.29 -2.85
C ILE A 29 -24.61 -5.62 -2.06
N TYR A 30 -24.32 -5.23 -0.82
CA TYR A 30 -25.26 -4.52 0.04
C TYR A 30 -25.22 -3.01 -0.26
N GLN A 31 -25.84 -2.61 -1.36
CA GLN A 31 -25.90 -1.21 -1.80
C GLN A 31 -27.01 -0.47 -1.06
N THR A 32 -26.75 -0.17 0.22
CA THR A 32 -27.66 0.56 1.10
C THR A 32 -26.90 1.60 1.91
N THR A 33 -27.59 2.65 2.38
CA THR A 33 -27.02 3.66 3.29
C THR A 33 -27.05 3.23 4.73
N SER A 34 -28.10 2.53 5.17
CA SER A 34 -28.39 2.26 6.57
C SER A 34 -29.05 0.89 6.77
N PHE A 35 -29.01 0.42 8.00
CA PHE A 35 -29.56 -0.86 8.44
C PHE A 35 -30.60 -0.63 9.54
N VAL A 36 -31.66 -1.44 9.57
CA VAL A 36 -32.71 -1.39 10.60
C VAL A 36 -32.22 -2.09 11.86
N PHE A 37 -32.58 -1.58 13.00
CA PHE A 37 -32.38 -2.22 14.30
C PHE A 37 -33.60 -3.06 14.67
N ASP A 38 -33.39 -4.16 15.40
CA ASP A 38 -34.49 -4.98 15.90
C ASP A 38 -35.30 -4.22 16.95
N ASP A 39 -34.62 -3.41 17.78
CA ASP A 39 -35.22 -2.50 18.76
C ASP A 39 -34.30 -1.31 19.10
N THR A 40 -34.77 -0.40 19.97
CA THR A 40 -34.00 0.78 20.38
C THR A 40 -32.79 0.45 21.24
N GLN A 41 -32.83 -0.67 21.99
CA GLN A 41 -31.69 -1.10 22.81
C GLN A 41 -30.55 -1.64 21.90
N GLU A 42 -30.89 -2.41 20.89
CA GLU A 42 -29.89 -2.86 19.91
C GLU A 42 -29.19 -1.67 19.25
N GLY A 43 -29.98 -0.64 18.83
CA GLY A 43 -29.37 0.58 18.28
C GLY A 43 -28.39 1.22 19.26
N ALA A 44 -28.77 1.35 20.56
CA ALA A 44 -27.87 1.89 21.56
C ALA A 44 -26.59 1.05 21.78
N ASP A 45 -26.72 -0.27 21.74
CA ASP A 45 -25.60 -1.17 21.96
C ASP A 45 -24.60 -1.16 20.76
N LEU A 46 -25.11 -1.06 19.53
CA LEU A 46 -24.30 -0.93 18.33
C LEU A 46 -23.50 0.39 18.34
N PHE A 47 -24.16 1.52 18.65
CA PHE A 47 -23.49 2.83 18.74
C PHE A 47 -22.44 2.89 19.84
N ALA A 48 -22.64 2.17 20.94
CA ALA A 48 -21.69 2.10 22.04
C ALA A 48 -20.62 1.01 21.90
N LEU A 49 -20.52 0.35 20.75
CA LEU A 49 -19.62 -0.78 20.47
C LEU A 49 -19.75 -1.97 21.45
N ARG A 50 -20.88 -2.08 22.17
CA ARG A 50 -21.18 -3.22 23.04
C ARG A 50 -21.60 -4.47 22.28
N LYS A 51 -22.07 -4.30 21.03
CA LYS A 51 -22.48 -5.36 20.12
C LYS A 51 -21.88 -5.07 18.73
N PRO A 52 -21.30 -6.06 18.03
CA PRO A 52 -20.90 -5.89 16.64
C PRO A 52 -22.14 -5.88 15.73
N GLY A 53 -22.11 -5.09 14.64
CA GLY A 53 -23.17 -5.07 13.66
C GLY A 53 -23.10 -3.89 12.69
N ASN A 54 -24.11 -3.78 11.85
CA ASN A 54 -24.17 -2.74 10.83
C ASN A 54 -25.13 -1.62 11.25
N ILE A 55 -24.68 -0.37 11.11
CA ILE A 55 -25.46 0.82 11.42
C ILE A 55 -25.68 1.63 10.14
N TYR A 56 -24.60 2.03 9.52
CA TYR A 56 -24.56 2.92 8.38
C TYR A 56 -23.35 2.59 7.50
N THR A 57 -23.53 2.49 6.19
CA THR A 57 -22.52 1.98 5.24
C THR A 57 -21.18 2.71 5.29
N ARG A 58 -21.16 4.01 5.64
CA ARG A 58 -19.90 4.75 5.83
C ARG A 58 -19.02 4.14 6.93
N ILE A 59 -19.61 3.52 7.97
CA ILE A 59 -18.90 2.96 9.12
C ILE A 59 -18.69 1.46 8.93
N THR A 60 -19.78 0.74 8.61
CA THR A 60 -19.81 -0.72 8.45
C THR A 60 -20.78 -1.12 7.33
N ASN A 61 -20.36 -2.08 6.51
CA ASN A 61 -21.19 -2.66 5.45
C ASN A 61 -20.72 -4.11 5.20
N PRO A 62 -21.62 -5.11 5.06
CA PRO A 62 -21.23 -6.51 4.95
C PRO A 62 -20.32 -6.82 3.75
N THR A 63 -20.53 -6.14 2.60
CA THR A 63 -19.66 -6.30 1.42
C THR A 63 -18.27 -5.77 1.67
N THR A 64 -18.17 -4.58 2.28
CA THR A 64 -16.89 -3.96 2.64
C THR A 64 -16.18 -4.75 3.74
N ALA A 65 -16.92 -5.26 4.73
CA ALA A 65 -16.37 -6.10 5.79
C ALA A 65 -15.73 -7.39 5.23
N ALA A 66 -16.36 -8.05 4.25
CA ALA A 66 -15.77 -9.22 3.61
C ALA A 66 -14.42 -8.90 2.92
N PHE A 67 -14.27 -7.72 2.32
CA PHE A 67 -13.01 -7.26 1.75
C PHE A 67 -11.97 -6.99 2.85
N GLU A 68 -12.37 -6.28 3.90
CA GLU A 68 -11.49 -5.94 5.04
C GLU A 68 -10.99 -7.20 5.76
N GLU A 69 -11.87 -8.14 6.08
CA GLU A 69 -11.50 -9.39 6.74
C GLU A 69 -10.59 -10.26 5.86
N ARG A 70 -10.81 -10.27 4.53
CA ARG A 70 -9.97 -11.02 3.60
C ARG A 70 -8.56 -10.46 3.54
N ILE A 71 -8.41 -9.17 3.36
CA ILE A 71 -7.07 -8.56 3.27
C ILE A 71 -6.36 -8.62 4.63
N ALA A 72 -7.06 -8.46 5.75
CA ALA A 72 -6.49 -8.67 7.08
C ALA A 72 -5.94 -10.09 7.26
N ALA A 73 -6.68 -11.10 6.81
CA ALA A 73 -6.22 -12.49 6.87
C ALA A 73 -5.01 -12.75 5.96
N LEU A 74 -4.92 -12.11 4.79
CA LEU A 74 -3.80 -12.26 3.85
C LEU A 74 -2.52 -11.59 4.37
N GLU A 75 -2.62 -10.44 5.03
CA GLU A 75 -1.48 -9.77 5.70
C GLU A 75 -1.16 -10.41 7.06
N GLY A 76 -2.07 -11.16 7.66
CA GLY A 76 -1.91 -11.71 9.02
C GLY A 76 -2.16 -10.68 10.12
N GLY A 77 -3.01 -9.68 9.85
CA GLY A 77 -3.41 -8.64 10.78
C GLY A 77 -4.64 -9.00 11.61
N VAL A 78 -4.90 -8.21 12.67
CA VAL A 78 -6.08 -8.36 13.54
C VAL A 78 -7.33 -7.73 12.95
N GLY A 79 -7.16 -6.78 12.01
CA GLY A 79 -8.26 -6.09 11.36
C GLY A 79 -7.79 -5.19 10.24
N ALA A 80 -8.73 -4.77 9.41
CA ALA A 80 -8.47 -3.83 8.32
C ALA A 80 -9.59 -2.80 8.20
N LEU A 81 -9.27 -1.68 7.57
CA LEU A 81 -10.19 -0.60 7.24
C LEU A 81 -10.07 -0.20 5.79
N ALA A 82 -11.12 -0.42 5.02
CA ALA A 82 -11.21 0.02 3.64
C ALA A 82 -11.54 1.51 3.55
N THR A 83 -10.88 2.20 2.63
CA THR A 83 -11.03 3.63 2.38
C THR A 83 -11.25 3.91 0.90
N ALA A 84 -11.75 5.11 0.57
CA ALA A 84 -12.06 5.52 -0.79
C ALA A 84 -10.84 5.55 -1.74
N SER A 85 -9.62 5.60 -1.22
CA SER A 85 -8.37 5.61 -1.99
C SER A 85 -7.17 5.25 -1.13
N GLY A 86 -6.04 4.87 -1.76
CA GLY A 86 -4.76 4.69 -1.06
C GLY A 86 -4.32 5.94 -0.32
N MET A 87 -4.51 7.14 -0.90
CA MET A 87 -4.20 8.41 -0.22
C MET A 87 -5.06 8.66 1.01
N ALA A 88 -6.33 8.24 1.01
CA ALA A 88 -7.15 8.29 2.21
C ALA A 88 -6.63 7.33 3.30
N ALA A 89 -6.16 6.14 2.92
CA ALA A 89 -5.53 5.21 3.85
C ALA A 89 -4.25 5.79 4.47
N VAL A 90 -3.36 6.35 3.67
CA VAL A 90 -2.15 7.05 4.15
C VAL A 90 -2.52 8.20 5.09
N THR A 91 -3.44 9.07 4.66
CA THR A 91 -3.85 10.24 5.45
C THR A 91 -4.45 9.83 6.80
N TYR A 92 -5.33 8.84 6.81
CA TYR A 92 -5.96 8.36 8.06
C TYR A 92 -4.95 7.71 9.00
N THR A 93 -4.01 6.94 8.45
CA THR A 93 -2.95 6.35 9.27
C THR A 93 -2.12 7.43 9.95
N ILE A 94 -1.71 8.46 9.22
CA ILE A 94 -0.91 9.55 9.77
C ILE A 94 -1.73 10.36 10.80
N LEU A 95 -2.97 10.76 10.47
CA LEU A 95 -3.81 11.58 11.37
C LEU A 95 -4.29 10.82 12.62
N ALA A 96 -4.33 9.48 12.58
CA ALA A 96 -4.61 8.68 13.77
C ALA A 96 -3.43 8.66 14.75
N LEU A 97 -2.21 8.74 14.23
CA LEU A 97 -0.97 8.64 15.00
C LEU A 97 -0.40 10.00 15.40
N ALA A 98 -0.55 11.01 14.53
CA ALA A 98 0.09 12.31 14.68
C ALA A 98 -0.93 13.46 14.68
N HIS A 99 -0.75 14.40 15.58
CA HIS A 99 -1.56 15.60 15.74
C HIS A 99 -0.73 16.88 15.51
N ALA A 100 -1.36 18.05 15.66
CA ALA A 100 -0.64 19.33 15.57
C ALA A 100 0.47 19.41 16.62
N GLY A 101 1.69 19.69 16.18
CA GLY A 101 2.92 19.69 17.00
C GLY A 101 3.74 18.41 16.86
N ASP A 102 3.18 17.36 16.28
CA ASP A 102 3.86 16.08 16.11
C ASP A 102 4.73 16.04 14.84
N HIS A 103 5.55 15.00 14.78
CA HIS A 103 6.55 14.79 13.72
C HIS A 103 6.46 13.39 13.12
N VAL A 104 6.79 13.27 11.84
CA VAL A 104 6.88 12.03 11.07
C VAL A 104 8.29 11.89 10.50
N VAL A 105 8.87 10.71 10.56
CA VAL A 105 10.05 10.35 9.76
C VAL A 105 9.56 9.54 8.57
N ALA A 106 9.93 9.94 7.35
CA ALA A 106 9.46 9.28 6.13
C ALA A 106 10.62 9.02 5.17
N ALA A 107 10.57 7.89 4.46
CA ALA A 107 11.51 7.63 3.38
C ALA A 107 11.45 8.73 2.31
N SER A 108 12.58 9.15 1.78
CA SER A 108 12.65 10.10 0.67
C SER A 108 12.14 9.51 -0.66
N THR A 109 12.21 8.18 -0.77
CA THR A 109 11.79 7.39 -1.95
C THR A 109 10.38 6.83 -1.79
N ILE A 110 9.38 7.69 -1.53
CA ILE A 110 7.98 7.31 -1.43
C ILE A 110 7.16 7.89 -2.58
N TYR A 111 5.97 7.35 -2.78
CA TYR A 111 5.03 7.82 -3.79
C TYR A 111 4.86 9.34 -3.74
N GLY A 112 4.92 10.01 -4.91
CA GLY A 112 4.88 11.46 -5.00
C GLY A 112 3.65 12.12 -4.36
N GLY A 113 2.49 11.44 -4.35
CA GLY A 113 1.30 11.91 -3.64
C GLY A 113 1.49 11.92 -2.12
N THR A 114 2.13 10.88 -1.57
CA THR A 114 2.47 10.79 -0.14
C THR A 114 3.53 11.83 0.23
N PHE A 115 4.54 12.00 -0.64
CA PHE A 115 5.56 13.04 -0.45
C PHE A 115 4.92 14.44 -0.38
N ASN A 116 4.04 14.79 -1.32
CA ASN A 116 3.35 16.09 -1.31
C ASN A 116 2.42 16.25 -0.11
N LEU A 117 1.72 15.20 0.30
CA LEU A 117 0.91 15.22 1.52
C LEU A 117 1.77 15.61 2.74
N LEU A 118 2.90 14.96 2.91
CA LEU A 118 3.82 15.18 4.04
C LEU A 118 4.55 16.53 3.97
N LYS A 119 4.99 16.95 2.77
CA LYS A 119 5.79 18.15 2.57
C LYS A 119 4.97 19.44 2.58
N GLU A 120 3.78 19.41 1.94
CA GLU A 120 3.02 20.63 1.63
C GLU A 120 1.68 20.70 2.38
N THR A 121 0.99 19.58 2.55
CA THR A 121 -0.37 19.58 3.08
C THR A 121 -0.39 19.51 4.60
N LEU A 122 0.25 18.50 5.19
CA LEU A 122 0.21 18.27 6.64
C LEU A 122 0.89 19.38 7.48
N PRO A 123 1.92 20.10 7.00
CA PRO A 123 2.43 21.26 7.74
C PRO A 123 1.39 22.36 7.99
N ARG A 124 0.38 22.48 7.14
CA ARG A 124 -0.76 23.41 7.35
C ARG A 124 -1.66 22.99 8.50
N TYR A 125 -1.58 21.71 8.90
CA TYR A 125 -2.28 21.15 10.06
C TYR A 125 -1.35 20.96 11.28
N GLY A 126 -0.11 21.50 11.18
CA GLY A 126 0.85 21.50 12.28
C GLY A 126 1.65 20.19 12.44
N ILE A 127 1.59 19.28 11.48
CA ILE A 127 2.39 18.04 11.48
C ILE A 127 3.63 18.26 10.60
N THR A 128 4.81 18.04 11.15
CA THR A 128 6.08 18.19 10.43
C THR A 128 6.65 16.85 9.99
N THR A 129 7.52 16.87 8.97
CA THR A 129 8.14 15.66 8.44
C THR A 129 9.61 15.86 8.16
N THR A 130 10.45 14.88 8.56
CA THR A 130 11.82 14.73 8.08
C THR A 130 11.88 13.58 7.09
N PHE A 131 12.32 13.88 5.86
CA PHE A 131 12.58 12.86 4.84
C PHE A 131 14.01 12.36 4.99
N VAL A 132 14.19 11.05 4.94
CA VAL A 132 15.48 10.38 5.16
C VAL A 132 15.78 9.37 4.06
N ASP A 133 17.06 9.11 3.85
CA ASP A 133 17.49 7.94 3.11
C ASP A 133 17.37 6.70 4.02
N VAL A 134 16.43 5.82 3.72
CA VAL A 134 16.16 4.61 4.52
C VAL A 134 17.27 3.55 4.41
N ASP A 135 18.16 3.69 3.44
CA ASP A 135 19.37 2.85 3.34
C ASP A 135 20.46 3.31 4.35
N ASN A 136 20.35 4.53 4.87
CA ASN A 136 21.18 5.09 5.92
C ASN A 136 20.48 5.03 7.29
N LEU A 137 20.62 3.91 7.99
CA LEU A 137 19.97 3.68 9.29
C LEU A 137 20.37 4.70 10.37
N GLU A 138 21.58 5.26 10.31
CA GLU A 138 22.03 6.30 11.24
C GLU A 138 21.26 7.61 11.00
N GLU A 139 21.00 7.96 9.74
CA GLU A 139 20.17 9.12 9.38
C GLU A 139 18.72 8.94 9.85
N VAL A 140 18.15 7.74 9.66
CA VAL A 140 16.81 7.42 10.17
C VAL A 140 16.72 7.61 11.67
N GLU A 141 17.65 7.04 12.43
CA GLU A 141 17.66 7.16 13.89
C GLU A 141 17.88 8.60 14.35
N ALA A 142 18.79 9.34 13.71
CA ALA A 142 19.07 10.74 14.03
C ALA A 142 17.89 11.70 13.74
N ALA A 143 17.02 11.34 12.80
CA ALA A 143 15.82 12.11 12.47
C ALA A 143 14.69 11.97 13.51
N ILE A 144 14.70 10.92 14.32
CA ILE A 144 13.69 10.68 15.34
C ILE A 144 13.93 11.61 16.54
N ASN A 145 12.86 12.31 16.94
CA ASN A 145 12.85 13.20 18.10
C ASN A 145 11.65 12.90 19.02
N ASP A 146 11.50 13.62 20.11
CA ASP A 146 10.46 13.36 21.12
C ASP A 146 9.03 13.47 20.57
N ASN A 147 8.84 14.31 19.54
CA ASN A 147 7.55 14.51 18.89
C ASN A 147 7.28 13.50 17.75
N THR A 148 8.25 12.65 17.40
CA THR A 148 8.08 11.66 16.35
C THR A 148 7.06 10.60 16.76
N LYS A 149 6.09 10.34 15.88
CA LYS A 149 4.98 9.40 16.11
C LYS A 149 5.04 8.15 15.24
N LEU A 150 5.72 8.19 14.12
CA LEU A 150 5.86 7.03 13.23
C LEU A 150 7.08 7.17 12.32
N VAL A 151 7.54 6.03 11.82
CA VAL A 151 8.39 5.93 10.64
C VAL A 151 7.54 5.39 9.49
N LEU A 152 7.52 6.09 8.35
CA LEU A 152 6.74 5.72 7.16
C LEU A 152 7.66 5.34 6.00
N ILE A 153 7.49 4.15 5.47
CA ILE A 153 8.27 3.61 4.36
C ILE A 153 7.37 2.99 3.28
N GLU A 154 7.95 2.64 2.14
CA GLU A 154 7.37 1.70 1.17
C GLU A 154 8.18 0.40 1.17
N THR A 155 7.52 -0.75 1.08
CA THR A 155 8.19 -2.07 1.00
C THR A 155 9.05 -2.19 -0.27
N LEU A 156 8.56 -1.62 -1.36
CA LEU A 156 9.25 -1.41 -2.62
C LEU A 156 9.06 0.05 -3.04
N GLY A 157 10.11 0.84 -3.02
CA GLY A 157 10.04 2.28 -3.28
C GLY A 157 9.72 2.62 -4.73
N ASN A 158 9.20 3.81 -4.96
CA ASN A 158 8.80 4.30 -6.27
C ASN A 158 9.46 5.66 -6.57
N PRO A 159 10.28 5.79 -7.63
CA PRO A 159 10.43 4.90 -8.79
C PRO A 159 11.65 3.97 -8.73
N LEU A 160 12.51 4.05 -7.74
CA LEU A 160 13.81 3.37 -7.69
C LEU A 160 13.71 1.87 -7.42
N ILE A 161 12.56 1.39 -6.91
CA ILE A 161 12.34 0.00 -6.50
C ILE A 161 13.41 -0.44 -5.47
N ASN A 162 13.83 0.48 -4.63
CA ASN A 162 14.69 0.18 -3.48
C ASN A 162 13.95 -0.66 -2.44
N ILE A 163 14.69 -1.47 -1.70
CA ILE A 163 14.16 -2.36 -0.66
C ILE A 163 14.79 -1.94 0.67
N PRO A 164 14.03 -1.34 1.59
CA PRO A 164 14.54 -1.03 2.92
C PRO A 164 14.74 -2.28 3.78
N ASP A 165 15.69 -2.26 4.72
CA ASP A 165 15.85 -3.34 5.69
C ASP A 165 14.75 -3.23 6.77
N LEU A 166 13.62 -3.89 6.53
CA LEU A 166 12.41 -3.79 7.36
C LEU A 166 12.69 -4.11 8.83
N GLU A 167 13.44 -5.17 9.10
CA GLU A 167 13.72 -5.60 10.48
C GLU A 167 14.54 -4.58 11.24
N LYS A 168 15.57 -3.99 10.62
CA LYS A 168 16.37 -2.95 11.25
C LYS A 168 15.60 -1.65 11.44
N LEU A 169 14.76 -1.27 10.50
CA LEU A 169 13.89 -0.10 10.65
C LEU A 169 12.85 -0.31 11.76
N ALA A 170 12.31 -1.52 11.89
CA ALA A 170 11.42 -1.88 12.99
C ALA A 170 12.15 -1.80 14.34
N GLU A 171 13.36 -2.34 14.43
CA GLU A 171 14.20 -2.23 15.65
C GLU A 171 14.42 -0.77 16.06
N ILE A 172 14.74 0.10 15.11
CA ILE A 172 14.92 1.55 15.37
C ILE A 172 13.59 2.17 15.82
N ALA A 173 12.49 1.97 15.10
CA ALA A 173 11.21 2.54 15.45
C ALA A 173 10.74 2.09 16.85
N HIS A 174 10.83 0.80 17.15
CA HIS A 174 10.40 0.23 18.43
C HIS A 174 11.30 0.66 19.59
N LYS A 175 12.61 0.83 19.39
CA LYS A 175 13.53 1.41 20.37
C LYS A 175 13.07 2.80 20.82
N HIS A 176 12.48 3.58 19.91
CA HIS A 176 11.92 4.90 20.17
C HIS A 176 10.42 4.88 20.52
N GLN A 177 9.83 3.68 20.73
CA GLN A 177 8.44 3.48 21.11
C GLN A 177 7.44 4.08 20.11
N ILE A 178 7.75 3.99 18.82
CA ILE A 178 6.88 4.43 17.71
C ILE A 178 6.67 3.28 16.72
N PRO A 179 5.50 3.20 16.04
CA PRO A 179 5.25 2.17 15.05
C PRO A 179 6.01 2.40 13.75
N LEU A 180 6.38 1.29 13.09
CA LEU A 180 6.80 1.26 11.70
C LEU A 180 5.57 1.04 10.81
N VAL A 181 5.33 1.98 9.90
CA VAL A 181 4.25 1.93 8.91
C VAL A 181 4.83 1.68 7.53
N SER A 182 4.34 0.68 6.81
CA SER A 182 4.79 0.39 5.46
C SER A 182 3.64 0.43 4.46
N ASP A 183 3.82 1.19 3.38
CA ASP A 183 2.98 1.04 2.19
C ASP A 183 3.45 -0.20 1.40
N ASN A 184 2.64 -1.27 1.47
CA ASN A 184 2.93 -2.56 0.85
C ASN A 184 2.22 -2.73 -0.53
N THR A 185 1.90 -1.63 -1.18
CA THR A 185 1.15 -1.62 -2.45
C THR A 185 1.85 -2.40 -3.54
N PHE A 186 3.17 -2.25 -3.70
CA PHE A 186 3.92 -2.86 -4.81
C PHE A 186 4.27 -4.31 -4.57
N ALA A 187 4.61 -4.68 -3.33
CA ALA A 187 4.94 -6.07 -3.02
C ALA A 187 3.69 -6.93 -2.80
N THR A 188 2.60 -6.37 -2.30
CA THR A 188 1.37 -7.08 -1.92
C THR A 188 1.59 -8.11 -0.80
N PRO A 189 0.55 -8.56 -0.11
CA PRO A 189 0.69 -9.62 0.90
C PRO A 189 1.12 -10.98 0.31
N TYR A 190 1.10 -11.12 -1.03
CA TYR A 190 1.53 -12.34 -1.68
C TYR A 190 3.04 -12.50 -1.76
N LEU A 191 3.78 -11.43 -2.09
CA LEU A 191 5.23 -11.48 -2.18
C LEU A 191 5.88 -11.41 -0.80
N ILE A 192 5.29 -10.66 0.15
CA ILE A 192 5.82 -10.52 1.50
C ILE A 192 4.71 -10.33 2.53
N ASN A 193 4.85 -10.97 3.69
CA ASN A 193 4.11 -10.64 4.90
C ASN A 193 4.95 -9.66 5.73
N VAL A 194 4.65 -8.37 5.63
CA VAL A 194 5.45 -7.31 6.27
C VAL A 194 5.42 -7.38 7.81
N PHE A 195 4.33 -7.91 8.39
CA PHE A 195 4.21 -8.07 9.83
C PHE A 195 5.16 -9.11 10.41
N SER A 196 5.61 -10.10 9.62
CA SER A 196 6.63 -11.04 10.05
C SER A 196 8.02 -10.41 10.17
N HIS A 197 8.19 -9.19 9.65
CA HIS A 197 9.44 -8.44 9.66
C HIS A 197 9.37 -7.16 10.52
N GLY A 198 8.40 -7.10 11.45
CA GLY A 198 8.31 -6.05 12.46
C GLY A 198 7.54 -4.79 12.06
N VAL A 199 6.92 -4.75 10.88
CA VAL A 199 5.99 -3.68 10.52
C VAL A 199 4.73 -3.78 11.40
N ASP A 200 4.21 -2.65 11.87
CA ASP A 200 3.05 -2.59 12.75
C ASP A 200 1.75 -2.31 11.99
N ILE A 201 1.84 -1.46 10.96
CA ILE A 201 0.69 -1.06 10.15
C ILE A 201 1.08 -1.18 8.68
N ALA A 202 0.28 -1.91 7.91
CA ALA A 202 0.42 -1.99 6.45
C ALA A 202 -0.65 -1.16 5.75
N ILE A 203 -0.24 -0.44 4.71
CA ILE A 203 -1.14 0.35 3.86
C ILE A 203 -1.10 -0.23 2.45
N HIS A 204 -2.25 -0.20 1.76
CA HIS A 204 -2.30 -0.49 0.33
C HIS A 204 -3.16 0.52 -0.42
N SER A 205 -2.67 0.97 -1.54
CA SER A 205 -3.55 1.42 -2.62
C SER A 205 -4.17 0.18 -3.26
N ALA A 206 -5.39 -0.18 -2.83
CA ALA A 206 -6.10 -1.33 -3.39
C ALA A 206 -6.44 -1.17 -4.88
N THR A 207 -6.36 0.05 -5.38
CA THR A 207 -6.44 0.44 -6.81
C THR A 207 -5.47 -0.35 -7.69
N LYS A 208 -4.30 -0.74 -7.13
CA LYS A 208 -3.15 -1.33 -7.85
C LYS A 208 -3.32 -2.86 -7.96
N PHE A 209 -2.33 -3.65 -7.58
CA PHE A 209 -2.38 -5.12 -7.70
C PHE A 209 -3.60 -5.78 -7.06
N ILE A 210 -4.15 -5.24 -5.97
CA ILE A 210 -5.34 -5.82 -5.32
C ILE A 210 -6.52 -5.81 -6.29
N GLY A 211 -6.87 -4.66 -6.84
CA GLY A 211 -7.90 -4.56 -7.89
C GLY A 211 -7.44 -5.15 -9.22
N GLY A 212 -6.25 -4.77 -9.67
CA GLY A 212 -5.50 -5.36 -10.78
C GLY A 212 -6.05 -5.13 -12.18
N HIS A 213 -7.10 -4.32 -12.34
CA HIS A 213 -7.79 -4.14 -13.63
C HIS A 213 -8.00 -2.68 -14.03
N GLY A 214 -7.51 -1.72 -13.24
CA GLY A 214 -7.69 -0.29 -13.51
C GLY A 214 -9.16 0.19 -13.47
N THR A 215 -10.07 -0.58 -12.86
CA THR A 215 -11.51 -0.33 -12.90
C THR A 215 -12.07 0.40 -11.69
N THR A 216 -11.34 0.39 -10.57
CA THR A 216 -11.83 0.99 -9.31
C THR A 216 -10.70 1.56 -8.47
N ILE A 217 -11.00 2.63 -7.76
CA ILE A 217 -10.11 3.24 -6.77
C ILE A 217 -10.51 2.74 -5.39
N GLY A 218 -9.52 2.39 -4.58
CA GLY A 218 -9.70 2.02 -3.19
C GLY A 218 -8.38 2.05 -2.42
N GLY A 219 -8.48 2.09 -1.11
CA GLY A 219 -7.35 1.95 -0.20
C GLY A 219 -7.71 1.02 0.94
N VAL A 220 -6.72 0.52 1.65
CA VAL A 220 -6.93 -0.26 2.86
C VAL A 220 -5.76 -0.08 3.83
N ILE A 221 -6.10 0.00 5.11
CA ILE A 221 -5.17 -0.01 6.24
C ILE A 221 -5.33 -1.37 6.90
N VAL A 222 -4.22 -2.05 7.22
CA VAL A 222 -4.23 -3.30 7.98
C VAL A 222 -3.39 -3.10 9.24
N ASP A 223 -3.98 -3.47 10.38
CA ASP A 223 -3.34 -3.40 11.69
C ASP A 223 -2.81 -4.77 12.10
N SER A 224 -1.53 -4.84 12.45
CA SER A 224 -0.94 -6.09 12.98
C SER A 224 -1.51 -6.47 14.34
N GLY A 225 -1.97 -5.49 15.13
CA GLY A 225 -2.40 -5.66 16.52
C GLY A 225 -1.25 -5.97 17.49
N ARG A 226 0.00 -5.75 17.08
CA ARG A 226 1.19 -6.14 17.87
C ARG A 226 1.86 -4.97 18.56
N PHE A 227 1.63 -3.74 18.11
CA PHE A 227 2.22 -2.56 18.74
C PHE A 227 1.60 -2.31 20.11
N ASP A 228 2.45 -2.15 21.12
CA ASP A 228 2.00 -1.90 22.49
C ASP A 228 1.79 -0.39 22.72
N TRP A 229 0.54 0.04 22.50
CA TRP A 229 0.14 1.45 22.64
C TRP A 229 0.28 1.97 24.07
N GLU A 230 0.06 1.10 25.08
CA GLU A 230 0.16 1.45 26.50
C GLU A 230 1.63 1.63 26.92
N ALA A 231 2.48 0.65 26.61
CA ALA A 231 3.90 0.70 26.94
C ALA A 231 4.64 1.83 26.21
N SER A 232 4.18 2.22 25.01
CA SER A 232 4.73 3.35 24.26
C SER A 232 4.60 4.67 25.00
N GLY A 233 3.48 4.94 25.66
CA GLY A 233 3.18 6.21 26.34
C GLY A 233 3.06 7.43 25.42
N LYS A 234 3.19 7.26 24.09
CA LYS A 234 3.14 8.36 23.11
C LYS A 234 1.77 8.56 22.45
N PHE A 235 0.79 7.66 22.72
CA PHE A 235 -0.49 7.61 22.04
C PHE A 235 -1.68 7.63 23.03
N PRO A 236 -1.86 8.71 23.81
CA PRO A 236 -2.92 8.80 24.81
C PRO A 236 -4.33 8.61 24.18
N GLN A 237 -4.51 8.99 22.89
CA GLN A 237 -5.76 8.84 22.16
C GLN A 237 -6.26 7.40 22.02
N PHE A 238 -5.42 6.39 22.21
CA PHE A 238 -5.82 4.98 22.20
C PHE A 238 -5.98 4.40 23.61
N VAL A 239 -5.33 5.01 24.61
CA VAL A 239 -5.23 4.49 25.98
C VAL A 239 -6.21 5.19 26.93
N GLU A 240 -6.33 6.53 26.81
CA GLU A 240 -7.24 7.31 27.62
C GLU A 240 -8.71 7.15 27.19
N GLU A 241 -9.63 7.50 28.06
CA GLU A 241 -11.06 7.47 27.76
C GLU A 241 -11.44 8.54 26.74
N ASP A 242 -12.07 8.14 25.64
CA ASP A 242 -12.58 9.03 24.60
C ASP A 242 -13.98 9.56 24.98
N PRO A 243 -14.11 10.83 25.41
CA PRO A 243 -15.38 11.39 25.80
C PRO A 243 -16.36 11.54 24.62
N SER A 244 -15.85 11.58 23.38
CA SER A 244 -16.66 11.66 22.18
C SER A 244 -17.28 10.30 21.79
N TYR A 245 -16.78 9.21 22.40
CA TYR A 245 -17.23 7.85 22.13
C TYR A 245 -17.52 7.06 23.41
N HIS A 246 -18.47 7.54 24.22
CA HIS A 246 -18.98 6.89 25.45
C HIS A 246 -17.88 6.57 26.49
N ASN A 247 -16.80 7.36 26.57
CA ASN A 247 -15.62 7.14 27.41
C ASN A 247 -14.95 5.77 27.17
N LEU A 248 -14.94 5.32 25.91
CA LEU A 248 -14.23 4.13 25.50
C LEU A 248 -12.71 4.36 25.58
N SER A 249 -11.97 3.44 26.19
CA SER A 249 -10.52 3.32 26.02
C SER A 249 -10.25 2.20 25.00
N TYR A 250 -9.67 2.53 23.87
CA TYR A 250 -9.54 1.56 22.78
C TYR A 250 -8.66 0.36 23.17
N THR A 251 -7.53 0.58 23.87
CA THR A 251 -6.68 -0.53 24.33
C THR A 251 -7.39 -1.42 25.33
N ARG A 252 -8.12 -0.85 26.29
CA ARG A 252 -8.85 -1.58 27.32
C ARG A 252 -10.07 -2.35 26.76
N ASP A 253 -10.86 -1.69 25.89
CA ASP A 253 -12.20 -2.16 25.55
C ASP A 253 -12.24 -2.97 24.25
N VAL A 254 -11.28 -2.74 23.30
CA VAL A 254 -11.18 -3.51 22.06
C VAL A 254 -9.82 -4.19 21.86
N GLY A 255 -8.87 -4.00 22.77
CA GLY A 255 -7.61 -4.75 22.84
C GLY A 255 -6.73 -4.54 21.60
N ALA A 256 -6.26 -5.63 21.00
CA ALA A 256 -5.33 -5.60 19.86
C ALA A 256 -5.84 -4.79 18.65
N ALA A 257 -7.14 -4.61 18.49
CA ALA A 257 -7.73 -3.84 17.40
C ALA A 257 -7.87 -2.32 17.73
N ALA A 258 -7.24 -1.82 18.78
CA ALA A 258 -7.36 -0.46 19.25
C ALA A 258 -7.16 0.59 18.16
N PHE A 259 -6.08 0.49 17.40
CA PHE A 259 -5.76 1.42 16.32
C PHE A 259 -6.83 1.39 15.22
N ILE A 260 -7.11 0.21 14.65
CA ILE A 260 -7.99 0.13 13.48
C ILE A 260 -9.44 0.50 13.80
N ILE A 261 -9.91 0.21 15.02
CA ILE A 261 -11.24 0.63 15.49
C ILE A 261 -11.29 2.14 15.71
N ALA A 262 -10.27 2.74 16.33
CA ALA A 262 -10.19 4.20 16.50
C ALA A 262 -10.23 4.91 15.13
N VAL A 263 -9.46 4.47 14.14
CA VAL A 263 -9.50 5.04 12.79
C VAL A 263 -10.89 4.94 12.16
N ARG A 264 -11.60 3.82 12.36
CA ARG A 264 -12.97 3.61 11.85
C ARG A 264 -13.98 4.55 12.48
N VAL A 265 -14.01 4.61 13.80
CA VAL A 265 -15.08 5.30 14.53
C VAL A 265 -14.83 6.80 14.73
N GLN A 266 -13.61 7.25 14.51
CA GLN A 266 -13.24 8.67 14.51
C GLN A 266 -13.05 9.17 13.06
N LEU A 267 -11.92 8.85 12.43
CA LEU A 267 -11.52 9.47 11.15
C LEU A 267 -12.45 9.08 10.00
N LEU A 268 -12.73 7.80 9.80
CA LEU A 268 -13.63 7.37 8.71
C LEU A 268 -15.04 7.90 8.92
N ARG A 269 -15.59 7.77 10.15
CA ARG A 269 -16.92 8.26 10.48
C ARG A 269 -17.06 9.76 10.24
N ASP A 270 -16.10 10.55 10.70
CA ASP A 270 -16.21 12.00 10.77
C ASP A 270 -15.80 12.70 9.47
N THR A 271 -14.83 12.16 8.72
CA THR A 271 -14.30 12.79 7.50
C THR A 271 -14.79 12.12 6.21
N GLY A 272 -15.29 10.88 6.28
CA GLY A 272 -16.18 10.30 5.29
C GLY A 272 -15.53 9.66 4.05
N ALA A 273 -14.21 9.38 4.01
CA ALA A 273 -13.57 8.73 2.86
C ALA A 273 -13.86 7.21 2.81
N ALA A 274 -15.12 6.83 2.88
CA ALA A 274 -15.59 5.45 2.87
C ALA A 274 -15.55 4.82 1.47
N LEU A 275 -15.17 3.55 1.41
CA LEU A 275 -15.22 2.76 0.18
C LEU A 275 -16.67 2.38 -0.14
N SER A 276 -17.09 2.48 -1.41
CA SER A 276 -18.41 2.02 -1.80
C SER A 276 -18.50 0.49 -1.80
N PRO A 277 -19.67 -0.11 -1.45
CA PRO A 277 -19.84 -1.57 -1.50
C PRO A 277 -19.58 -2.16 -2.88
N PHE A 278 -19.92 -1.45 -3.96
CA PHE A 278 -19.64 -1.89 -5.32
C PHE A 278 -18.12 -1.95 -5.60
N ASN A 279 -17.36 -0.94 -5.16
CA ASN A 279 -15.91 -0.97 -5.30
C ASN A 279 -15.29 -2.09 -4.43
N ALA A 280 -15.81 -2.30 -3.22
CA ALA A 280 -15.37 -3.41 -2.36
C ALA A 280 -15.58 -4.78 -3.04
N PHE A 281 -16.71 -4.96 -3.72
CA PHE A 281 -16.98 -6.17 -4.50
C PHE A 281 -15.96 -6.37 -5.64
N LEU A 282 -15.63 -5.32 -6.39
CA LEU A 282 -14.60 -5.40 -7.45
C LEU A 282 -13.22 -5.73 -6.88
N LEU A 283 -12.86 -5.16 -5.73
CA LEU A 283 -11.60 -5.44 -5.05
C LEU A 283 -11.55 -6.88 -4.50
N LEU A 284 -12.68 -7.41 -4.01
CA LEU A 284 -12.80 -8.82 -3.62
C LEU A 284 -12.53 -9.76 -4.81
N GLN A 285 -13.10 -9.47 -5.97
CA GLN A 285 -12.84 -10.25 -7.19
C GLN A 285 -11.36 -10.19 -7.58
N GLY A 286 -10.72 -9.01 -7.45
CA GLY A 286 -9.30 -8.87 -7.66
C GLY A 286 -8.46 -9.72 -6.68
N LEU A 287 -8.80 -9.75 -5.40
CA LEU A 287 -8.12 -10.56 -4.39
C LEU A 287 -8.18 -12.05 -4.71
N GLU A 288 -9.30 -12.55 -5.24
CA GLU A 288 -9.46 -13.99 -5.52
C GLU A 288 -8.44 -14.56 -6.52
N THR A 289 -7.81 -13.69 -7.31
CA THR A 289 -6.78 -14.08 -8.29
C THR A 289 -5.44 -13.40 -8.06
N LEU A 290 -5.21 -12.79 -6.90
CA LEU A 290 -4.03 -11.99 -6.63
C LEU A 290 -2.75 -12.79 -6.83
N SER A 291 -2.62 -13.97 -6.23
CA SER A 291 -1.42 -14.81 -6.34
C SER A 291 -1.10 -15.17 -7.81
N LEU A 292 -2.11 -15.61 -8.55
CA LEU A 292 -1.96 -16.02 -9.96
C LEU A 292 -1.50 -14.84 -10.84
N ARG A 293 -2.06 -13.65 -10.60
CA ARG A 293 -1.67 -12.45 -11.34
C ARG A 293 -0.26 -12.00 -10.98
N VAL A 294 0.06 -11.92 -9.69
CA VAL A 294 1.38 -11.46 -9.25
C VAL A 294 2.48 -12.41 -9.71
N GLU A 295 2.27 -13.73 -9.66
CA GLU A 295 3.22 -14.70 -10.23
C GLU A 295 3.47 -14.45 -11.71
N ARG A 296 2.42 -14.26 -12.52
CA ARG A 296 2.56 -13.97 -13.95
C ARG A 296 3.23 -12.64 -14.19
N HIS A 297 2.89 -11.60 -13.44
CA HIS A 297 3.53 -10.29 -13.49
C HIS A 297 5.06 -10.41 -13.27
N VAL A 298 5.46 -11.12 -12.21
CA VAL A 298 6.88 -11.34 -11.89
C VAL A 298 7.58 -12.13 -13.00
N GLN A 299 7.00 -13.24 -13.44
CA GLN A 299 7.58 -14.07 -14.51
C GLN A 299 7.79 -13.28 -15.82
N ASN A 300 6.82 -12.45 -16.19
CA ASN A 300 6.94 -11.60 -17.37
C ASN A 300 8.01 -10.53 -17.16
N ALA A 301 8.04 -9.88 -16.00
CA ALA A 301 9.03 -8.85 -15.68
C ALA A 301 10.46 -9.39 -15.74
N GLU A 302 10.74 -10.56 -15.14
CA GLU A 302 12.05 -11.18 -15.14
C GLU A 302 12.54 -11.44 -16.57
N LYS A 303 11.68 -11.98 -17.46
CA LYS A 303 12.06 -12.21 -18.87
C LYS A 303 12.31 -10.92 -19.64
N ILE A 304 11.54 -9.86 -19.37
CA ILE A 304 11.76 -8.55 -19.99
C ILE A 304 13.05 -7.91 -19.47
N VAL A 305 13.34 -8.03 -18.17
CA VAL A 305 14.61 -7.59 -17.59
C VAL A 305 15.77 -8.30 -18.26
N ASP A 306 15.72 -9.64 -18.43
CA ASP A 306 16.75 -10.43 -19.13
C ASP A 306 16.94 -9.96 -20.58
N PHE A 307 15.89 -9.60 -21.28
CA PHE A 307 15.97 -9.00 -22.62
C PHE A 307 16.66 -7.64 -22.59
N LEU A 308 16.24 -6.75 -21.68
CA LEU A 308 16.72 -5.36 -21.63
C LEU A 308 18.19 -5.25 -21.23
N ILE A 309 18.67 -6.03 -20.25
CA ILE A 309 20.09 -6.00 -19.83
C ILE A 309 21.06 -6.40 -20.96
N ASN A 310 20.58 -7.19 -21.93
CA ASN A 310 21.37 -7.64 -23.08
C ASN A 310 21.16 -6.77 -24.32
N HIS A 311 20.30 -5.74 -24.28
CA HIS A 311 19.99 -4.95 -25.47
C HIS A 311 20.98 -3.81 -25.68
N PRO A 312 21.56 -3.63 -26.91
CA PRO A 312 22.63 -2.67 -27.18
C PRO A 312 22.21 -1.19 -26.96
N LYS A 313 20.92 -0.86 -27.00
CA LYS A 313 20.36 0.50 -26.79
C LYS A 313 20.00 0.81 -25.34
N VAL A 314 20.09 -0.18 -24.46
CA VAL A 314 19.85 -0.01 -23.01
C VAL A 314 21.17 0.23 -22.31
N GLU A 315 21.18 1.21 -21.42
CA GLU A 315 22.34 1.59 -20.61
C GLU A 315 22.33 0.87 -19.27
N LYS A 316 21.17 0.83 -18.62
CA LYS A 316 20.99 0.29 -17.27
C LYS A 316 19.54 -0.19 -17.05
N VAL A 317 19.36 -1.21 -16.24
CA VAL A 317 18.05 -1.66 -15.72
C VAL A 317 18.11 -1.62 -14.20
N ASN A 318 17.14 -0.98 -13.57
CA ASN A 318 17.00 -0.98 -12.11
C ASN A 318 15.99 -2.05 -11.70
N TYR A 319 16.49 -3.22 -11.32
CA TYR A 319 15.66 -4.32 -10.84
C TYR A 319 16.38 -5.02 -9.67
N PRO A 320 15.77 -5.08 -8.47
CA PRO A 320 16.45 -5.49 -7.24
C PRO A 320 17.04 -6.90 -7.27
N LYS A 321 16.50 -7.80 -8.09
CA LYS A 321 16.97 -9.19 -8.19
C LYS A 321 18.24 -9.36 -9.04
N LEU A 322 18.68 -8.33 -9.73
CA LEU A 322 19.96 -8.39 -10.49
C LEU A 322 21.12 -8.53 -9.51
N ALA A 323 22.10 -9.36 -9.88
CA ALA A 323 23.24 -9.70 -9.02
C ALA A 323 24.13 -8.50 -8.64
N ASP A 324 24.14 -7.47 -9.45
CA ASP A 324 24.86 -6.21 -9.23
C ASP A 324 24.01 -5.13 -8.54
N SER A 325 22.74 -5.42 -8.24
CA SER A 325 21.87 -4.52 -7.51
C SER A 325 22.31 -4.41 -6.04
N PRO A 326 22.39 -3.19 -5.48
CA PRO A 326 22.66 -3.02 -4.04
C PRO A 326 21.60 -3.67 -3.17
N TYR A 327 20.41 -3.92 -3.71
CA TYR A 327 19.27 -4.52 -2.99
C TYR A 327 19.15 -6.04 -3.17
N HIS A 328 20.07 -6.68 -3.91
CA HIS A 328 20.00 -8.12 -4.21
C HIS A 328 19.82 -8.97 -2.94
N ALA A 329 20.66 -8.74 -1.93
CA ALA A 329 20.60 -9.49 -0.67
C ALA A 329 19.28 -9.30 0.09
N LEU A 330 18.72 -8.08 0.10
CA LEU A 330 17.42 -7.79 0.73
C LEU A 330 16.26 -8.37 -0.10
N ALA A 331 16.39 -8.39 -1.43
CA ALA A 331 15.42 -9.04 -2.29
C ALA A 331 15.34 -10.56 -2.02
N GLU A 332 16.49 -11.24 -1.91
CA GLU A 332 16.51 -12.67 -1.56
C GLU A 332 15.97 -12.93 -0.14
N LYS A 333 16.24 -12.03 0.82
CA LYS A 333 15.78 -12.14 2.20
C LYS A 333 14.26 -11.95 2.33
N TYR A 334 13.72 -10.88 1.76
CA TYR A 334 12.34 -10.45 2.01
C TYR A 334 11.35 -10.87 0.93
N LEU A 335 11.80 -11.04 -0.30
CA LEU A 335 10.96 -11.22 -1.49
C LEU A 335 11.36 -12.47 -2.32
N PRO A 336 11.47 -13.67 -1.69
CA PRO A 336 11.94 -14.87 -2.39
C PRO A 336 11.02 -15.31 -3.53
N LYS A 337 9.76 -14.87 -3.56
CA LYS A 337 8.79 -15.14 -4.64
C LYS A 337 8.95 -14.19 -5.83
N GLY A 338 9.82 -13.17 -5.74
CA GLY A 338 10.05 -12.15 -6.76
C GLY A 338 9.84 -10.74 -6.24
N VAL A 339 10.39 -9.76 -6.96
CA VAL A 339 10.43 -8.34 -6.57
C VAL A 339 9.39 -7.48 -7.31
N GLY A 340 8.29 -8.08 -7.71
CA GLY A 340 7.22 -7.38 -8.43
C GLY A 340 7.50 -7.23 -9.93
N SER A 341 6.70 -6.39 -10.57
CA SER A 341 6.73 -6.19 -12.03
C SER A 341 6.83 -4.73 -12.45
N ILE A 342 7.16 -3.86 -11.50
CA ILE A 342 7.38 -2.44 -11.76
C ILE A 342 8.88 -2.20 -11.64
N PHE A 343 9.48 -1.64 -12.68
CA PHE A 343 10.90 -1.32 -12.67
C PHE A 343 11.22 -0.20 -13.67
N THR A 344 12.45 0.29 -13.63
CA THR A 344 12.92 1.32 -14.55
C THR A 344 14.10 0.84 -15.33
N PHE A 345 14.24 1.34 -16.55
CA PHE A 345 15.45 1.19 -17.36
C PHE A 345 15.84 2.50 -18.02
N HIS A 346 17.10 2.61 -18.40
CA HIS A 346 17.67 3.80 -19.00
C HIS A 346 18.09 3.46 -20.42
N VAL A 347 17.62 4.24 -21.40
CA VAL A 347 18.08 4.11 -22.78
C VAL A 347 19.38 4.86 -22.99
N LYS A 348 20.19 4.43 -23.95
CA LYS A 348 21.34 5.21 -24.40
C LYS A 348 20.86 6.46 -25.13
N GLY A 349 21.34 7.62 -24.69
CA GLY A 349 20.91 8.92 -25.19
C GLY A 349 20.30 9.77 -24.06
N GLY A 350 19.29 10.54 -24.36
CA GLY A 350 18.65 11.46 -23.42
C GLY A 350 17.13 11.31 -23.39
N GLU A 351 16.47 12.39 -22.99
CA GLU A 351 15.00 12.48 -22.95
C GLU A 351 14.34 12.19 -24.31
N ALA A 352 14.94 12.70 -25.39
CA ALA A 352 14.40 12.54 -26.74
C ALA A 352 14.33 11.06 -27.16
N GLU A 353 15.37 10.28 -26.85
CA GLU A 353 15.42 8.83 -27.12
C GLU A 353 14.42 8.08 -26.24
N ALA A 354 14.33 8.40 -24.94
CA ALA A 354 13.36 7.78 -24.04
C ALA A 354 11.92 8.01 -24.50
N ARG A 355 11.56 9.25 -24.83
CA ARG A 355 10.22 9.58 -25.35
C ARG A 355 9.95 8.89 -26.69
N LYS A 356 10.96 8.82 -27.57
CA LYS A 356 10.81 8.16 -28.86
C LYS A 356 10.54 6.66 -28.72
N VAL A 357 11.15 5.99 -27.74
CA VAL A 357 10.83 4.58 -27.44
C VAL A 357 9.39 4.47 -26.99
N ILE A 358 8.95 5.28 -26.03
CA ILE A 358 7.57 5.25 -25.49
C ILE A 358 6.54 5.49 -26.62
N ASP A 359 6.75 6.51 -27.44
CA ASP A 359 5.84 6.88 -28.54
C ASP A 359 5.70 5.81 -29.64
N HIS A 360 6.58 4.81 -29.67
CA HIS A 360 6.55 3.71 -30.64
C HIS A 360 6.14 2.35 -30.05
N LEU A 361 5.77 2.31 -28.77
CA LEU A 361 5.15 1.12 -28.17
C LEU A 361 3.68 1.01 -28.61
N GLU A 362 3.27 -0.20 -29.00
CA GLU A 362 1.90 -0.46 -29.46
C GLU A 362 1.05 -1.18 -28.43
N ILE A 363 1.68 -2.01 -27.55
CA ILE A 363 0.99 -2.78 -26.52
C ILE A 363 0.96 -2.02 -25.18
N PHE A 364 2.08 -1.42 -24.81
CA PHE A 364 2.19 -0.67 -23.56
C PHE A 364 1.40 0.63 -23.62
N SER A 365 0.47 0.84 -22.68
CA SER A 365 -0.27 2.08 -22.58
C SER A 365 0.54 3.14 -21.84
N ASP A 366 0.77 4.31 -22.44
CA ASP A 366 1.39 5.47 -21.78
C ASP A 366 0.38 6.18 -20.90
N LEU A 367 0.47 5.99 -19.59
CA LEU A 367 -0.42 6.59 -18.60
C LEU A 367 0.14 6.53 -17.18
N ALA A 368 -0.38 7.39 -16.31
CA ALA A 368 0.04 7.52 -14.92
C ALA A 368 -0.66 6.47 -14.02
N ASN A 369 -0.41 5.19 -14.23
CA ASN A 369 -0.82 4.10 -13.34
C ASN A 369 0.27 3.03 -13.27
N VAL A 370 0.05 1.99 -12.45
CA VAL A 370 0.90 0.79 -12.32
C VAL A 370 0.04 -0.40 -11.89
N ALA A 371 0.57 -1.61 -12.04
CA ALA A 371 -0.04 -2.83 -11.50
C ALA A 371 -1.42 -3.17 -12.10
N ASP A 372 -1.60 -2.86 -13.37
CA ASP A 372 -2.76 -3.27 -14.18
C ASP A 372 -2.49 -4.64 -14.82
N ALA A 373 -3.54 -5.36 -15.16
CA ALA A 373 -3.44 -6.58 -15.97
C ALA A 373 -2.80 -6.33 -17.35
N LYS A 374 -2.86 -5.09 -17.85
CA LYS A 374 -2.22 -4.64 -19.08
C LYS A 374 -0.90 -3.94 -18.76
N SER A 375 0.08 -4.11 -19.63
CA SER A 375 1.37 -3.45 -19.53
C SER A 375 1.27 -1.94 -19.72
N LEU A 376 1.94 -1.20 -18.85
CA LEU A 376 1.93 0.26 -18.82
C LEU A 376 3.36 0.79 -18.90
N VAL A 377 3.49 1.99 -19.46
CA VAL A 377 4.74 2.72 -19.55
C VAL A 377 4.52 4.18 -19.11
N VAL A 378 5.56 4.82 -18.63
CA VAL A 378 5.55 6.26 -18.39
C VAL A 378 6.98 6.80 -18.42
N HIS A 379 7.13 8.08 -18.79
CA HIS A 379 8.38 8.83 -18.66
C HIS A 379 8.38 9.60 -17.33
N PRO A 380 9.06 9.12 -16.26
CA PRO A 380 8.93 9.71 -14.93
C PRO A 380 9.29 11.20 -14.88
N ALA A 381 10.38 11.60 -15.54
CA ALA A 381 10.90 12.97 -15.47
C ALA A 381 9.91 14.03 -16.00
N THR A 382 9.09 13.72 -17.01
CA THR A 382 8.14 14.67 -17.60
C THR A 382 6.70 14.50 -17.11
N THR A 383 6.41 13.48 -16.31
CA THR A 383 5.05 13.15 -15.86
C THR A 383 4.93 13.07 -14.34
N THR A 384 5.17 11.92 -13.76
CA THR A 384 4.97 11.67 -12.31
C THR A 384 5.87 12.49 -11.41
N HIS A 385 7.01 12.97 -11.91
CA HIS A 385 8.00 13.79 -11.22
C HIS A 385 8.25 15.14 -11.91
N GLY A 386 7.47 15.49 -12.94
CA GLY A 386 7.64 16.70 -13.74
C GLY A 386 7.47 18.04 -12.99
N GLN A 387 7.03 18.00 -11.74
CA GLN A 387 6.93 19.16 -10.87
C GLN A 387 8.18 19.40 -10.02
N LEU A 388 9.11 18.43 -9.99
CA LEU A 388 10.34 18.51 -9.20
C LEU A 388 11.38 19.36 -9.90
N SER A 389 12.22 20.05 -9.13
CA SER A 389 13.41 20.69 -9.67
C SER A 389 14.43 19.65 -10.15
N GLU A 390 15.39 20.04 -11.01
CA GLU A 390 16.47 19.14 -11.46
C GLU A 390 17.21 18.49 -10.26
N LYS A 391 17.46 19.26 -9.21
CA LYS A 391 18.09 18.77 -7.97
C LYS A 391 17.21 17.74 -7.24
N ASP A 392 15.90 17.95 -7.19
CA ASP A 392 14.97 17.04 -6.54
C ASP A 392 14.77 15.76 -7.39
N LEU A 393 14.81 15.87 -8.74
CA LEU A 393 14.82 14.73 -9.65
C LEU A 393 16.05 13.85 -9.44
N GLU A 394 17.22 14.47 -9.35
CA GLU A 394 18.47 13.75 -9.07
C GLU A 394 18.43 13.06 -7.71
N ALA A 395 17.95 13.73 -6.67
CA ALA A 395 17.76 13.16 -5.33
C ALA A 395 16.74 12.01 -5.31
N ALA A 396 15.72 12.06 -6.18
CA ALA A 396 14.74 10.99 -6.39
C ALA A 396 15.26 9.86 -7.30
N GLY A 397 16.48 9.98 -7.85
CA GLY A 397 17.06 9.02 -8.79
C GLY A 397 16.35 8.97 -10.15
N VAL A 398 15.71 10.06 -10.54
CA VAL A 398 15.01 10.18 -11.83
C VAL A 398 15.88 10.92 -12.83
N THR A 399 16.20 10.27 -13.94
CA THR A 399 17.02 10.84 -15.01
C THR A 399 16.21 11.03 -16.31
N PRO A 400 16.62 11.97 -17.20
CA PRO A 400 15.90 12.26 -18.44
C PRO A 400 15.79 11.06 -19.41
N ASN A 401 16.71 10.10 -19.35
CA ASN A 401 16.70 8.91 -20.21
C ASN A 401 16.03 7.69 -19.57
N GLN A 402 15.34 7.88 -18.43
CA GLN A 402 14.70 6.82 -17.67
C GLN A 402 13.26 6.57 -18.15
N ILE A 403 12.93 5.30 -18.33
CA ILE A 403 11.57 4.81 -18.63
C ILE A 403 11.13 3.90 -17.50
N ARG A 404 9.91 4.07 -17.00
CA ARG A 404 9.29 3.16 -16.02
C ARG A 404 8.30 2.25 -16.72
N LEU A 405 8.43 0.95 -16.50
CA LEU A 405 7.50 -0.08 -16.94
C LEU A 405 6.70 -0.63 -15.77
N SER A 406 5.45 -0.98 -16.04
CA SER A 406 4.63 -1.84 -15.19
C SER A 406 4.15 -2.99 -16.05
N ILE A 407 4.75 -4.15 -15.88
CA ILE A 407 4.54 -5.30 -16.75
C ILE A 407 3.23 -6.00 -16.40
N GLY A 408 2.42 -6.25 -17.43
CA GLY A 408 1.11 -6.90 -17.33
C GLY A 408 1.15 -8.42 -17.49
N LEU A 409 0.00 -8.99 -17.87
CA LEU A 409 -0.25 -10.44 -17.94
C LEU A 409 -0.21 -10.99 -19.36
N GLU A 410 0.07 -10.15 -20.34
CA GLU A 410 0.11 -10.49 -21.77
C GLU A 410 1.12 -11.63 -22.05
N ASN A 411 1.10 -12.16 -23.25
CA ASN A 411 2.17 -13.05 -23.71
C ASN A 411 3.48 -12.26 -23.69
N VAL A 412 4.47 -12.79 -22.99
CA VAL A 412 5.75 -12.08 -22.80
C VAL A 412 6.54 -11.91 -24.08
N ASP A 413 6.40 -12.83 -25.05
CA ASP A 413 7.10 -12.72 -26.32
C ASP A 413 6.57 -11.54 -27.15
N ASP A 414 5.28 -11.26 -27.09
CA ASP A 414 4.67 -10.08 -27.71
C ASP A 414 5.17 -8.78 -27.07
N LEU A 415 5.30 -8.75 -25.72
CA LEU A 415 5.85 -7.60 -25.01
C LEU A 415 7.31 -7.33 -25.34
N ILE A 416 8.12 -8.39 -25.44
CA ILE A 416 9.54 -8.29 -25.83
C ILE A 416 9.67 -7.80 -27.25
N GLU A 417 8.83 -8.29 -28.17
CA GLU A 417 8.85 -7.86 -29.57
C GLU A 417 8.45 -6.38 -29.71
N ASP A 418 7.43 -5.93 -28.97
CA ASP A 418 7.01 -4.53 -28.93
C ASP A 418 8.16 -3.61 -28.45
N LEU A 419 8.81 -3.98 -27.33
CA LEU A 419 9.99 -3.26 -26.81
C LEU A 419 11.16 -3.28 -27.81
N ARG A 420 11.43 -4.42 -28.48
CA ARG A 420 12.49 -4.54 -29.49
C ARG A 420 12.27 -3.58 -30.66
N LEU A 421 11.05 -3.56 -31.21
CA LEU A 421 10.68 -2.69 -32.31
C LEU A 421 10.76 -1.20 -31.94
N ALA A 422 10.34 -0.84 -30.74
CA ALA A 422 10.43 0.52 -30.24
C ALA A 422 11.89 0.96 -30.02
N LEU A 423 12.73 0.10 -29.45
CA LEU A 423 14.17 0.36 -29.24
C LEU A 423 14.96 0.47 -30.54
N GLU A 424 14.54 -0.15 -31.65
CA GLU A 424 15.16 0.02 -32.98
C GLU A 424 14.99 1.42 -33.57
N LYS A 425 14.03 2.23 -33.01
CA LYS A 425 13.79 3.60 -33.50
C LYS A 425 14.82 4.63 -32.99
N ILE A 426 15.61 4.31 -31.98
CA ILE A 426 16.61 5.20 -31.38
C ILE A 426 18.06 4.82 -31.77
#